data_dad83e735d135420e1241af98707c6f9
#
_entry.id   dad83e735d135420e1241af98707c6f9
#
_cell.length_a   1.000
_cell.length_b   1.000
_cell.length_c   1.000
_cell.angle_alpha   90.00
_cell.angle_beta   90.00
_cell.angle_gamma   90.00
#
_symmetry.space_group_name_H-M   'P 1'
#
loop_
_entity.id
_entity.type
_entity.pdbx_description
1 polymer ?
#
loop_
_entity_poly.entity_id
_entity_poly.type
_entity_poly.pdbx_seq_one_letter_code
_entity_poly.pdbx_strand_id
1 'polypeptide(L)'
;MEYVSVAKMAEKWGISERSVRNYCAHGRIADSRLIGKTWYIPEDAQKPERANKKNDTPTLLQILREQKSAKMTGGIYHKIQIELTYNSNHIEGSRLTHDQTRYIFETNTIGFEKGAVNVDDVIETSNHFRCIDMVIDQAGSALTEKFIKELHFVLKTGTSDSRKNWFAVGEYKKLPNEVGGNDTTLPENDADEIRKLLTSYNELPSKTFEDIVAFHVAFVRIHPFQDGNGRVGRLILFKECLKYNIVPFIIEDNLKLFYYRGLKEWDHEKGFLMDTCLTAQDRFKAYLDYFRIVY
;
A
#
# COMPACT_ATOMS: atom_id res chain seq x y z
N MET A 1 -7.26 29.05 46.76
CA MET A 1 -7.78 28.51 45.52
C MET A 1 -9.30 28.60 45.61
N GLU A 2 -9.92 29.35 44.74
CA GLU A 2 -11.38 29.50 44.75
C GLU A 2 -12.00 28.37 43.90
N TYR A 3 -13.12 27.81 44.38
CA TYR A 3 -13.78 26.70 43.72
C TYR A 3 -15.15 27.12 43.20
N VAL A 4 -15.48 26.65 42.00
CA VAL A 4 -16.76 26.93 41.33
C VAL A 4 -17.55 25.65 41.08
N SER A 5 -18.86 25.82 40.82
CA SER A 5 -19.75 24.73 40.48
C SER A 5 -19.56 24.27 39.04
N VAL A 6 -20.02 23.04 38.76
CA VAL A 6 -20.09 22.50 37.38
C VAL A 6 -20.83 23.43 36.43
N ALA A 7 -21.94 24.04 36.87
CA ALA A 7 -22.73 24.97 36.05
C ALA A 7 -21.92 26.22 35.66
N LYS A 8 -21.25 26.85 36.63
CA LYS A 8 -20.41 28.05 36.36
C LYS A 8 -19.25 27.71 35.41
N MET A 9 -18.62 26.52 35.58
CA MET A 9 -17.53 26.10 34.72
C MET A 9 -18.02 25.72 33.31
N ALA A 10 -19.22 25.13 33.21
CA ALA A 10 -19.85 24.82 31.88
C ALA A 10 -20.12 26.09 31.10
N GLU A 11 -20.63 27.13 31.76
CA GLU A 11 -20.84 28.45 31.18
C GLU A 11 -19.50 29.09 30.74
N LYS A 12 -18.49 29.09 31.60
CA LYS A 12 -17.15 29.64 31.33
C LYS A 12 -16.50 28.98 30.09
N TRP A 13 -16.68 27.68 29.92
CA TRP A 13 -16.05 26.91 28.83
C TRP A 13 -16.93 26.76 27.57
N GLY A 14 -18.19 27.19 27.63
CA GLY A 14 -19.15 27.05 26.51
C GLY A 14 -19.45 25.58 26.16
N ILE A 15 -19.62 24.71 27.18
CA ILE A 15 -19.93 23.29 27.04
C ILE A 15 -21.04 22.86 28.00
N SER A 16 -21.60 21.66 27.78
CA SER A 16 -22.62 21.13 28.67
C SER A 16 -22.07 20.76 30.05
N GLU A 17 -22.88 20.90 31.13
CA GLU A 17 -22.54 20.42 32.46
C GLU A 17 -22.14 18.94 32.48
N ARG A 18 -22.80 18.12 31.63
CA ARG A 18 -22.47 16.70 31.49
C ARG A 18 -21.01 16.50 31.03
N SER A 19 -20.54 17.36 30.11
CA SER A 19 -19.13 17.31 29.66
C SER A 19 -18.18 17.68 30.78
N VAL A 20 -18.49 18.68 31.60
CA VAL A 20 -17.66 19.08 32.75
C VAL A 20 -17.60 17.95 33.78
N ARG A 21 -18.76 17.35 34.11
CA ARG A 21 -18.80 16.19 35.06
C ARG A 21 -17.97 15.01 34.53
N ASN A 22 -18.01 14.74 33.24
CA ASN A 22 -17.19 13.71 32.63
C ASN A 22 -15.68 14.01 32.75
N TYR A 23 -15.27 15.26 32.52
CA TYR A 23 -13.88 15.64 32.70
C TYR A 23 -13.42 15.47 34.18
N CYS A 24 -14.25 15.83 35.13
CA CYS A 24 -13.96 15.60 36.56
C CYS A 24 -13.88 14.09 36.87
N ALA A 25 -14.86 13.31 36.44
CA ALA A 25 -14.93 11.88 36.76
C ALA A 25 -13.75 11.06 36.14
N HIS A 26 -13.16 11.55 35.05
CA HIS A 26 -12.00 10.94 34.44
C HIS A 26 -10.67 11.59 34.85
N GLY A 27 -10.66 12.42 35.91
CA GLY A 27 -9.44 13.03 36.43
C GLY A 27 -8.76 14.03 35.47
N ARG A 28 -9.50 14.55 34.47
CA ARG A 28 -8.95 15.47 33.46
C ARG A 28 -8.91 16.94 33.86
N ILE A 29 -9.45 17.23 35.01
CA ILE A 29 -9.38 18.57 35.65
C ILE A 29 -8.58 18.39 36.96
N ALA A 30 -7.39 18.93 36.97
CA ALA A 30 -6.54 18.86 38.17
C ALA A 30 -7.26 19.51 39.36
N ASP A 31 -7.04 18.97 40.54
CA ASP A 31 -7.58 19.47 41.84
C ASP A 31 -9.11 19.56 41.92
N SER A 32 -9.85 18.98 40.94
CA SER A 32 -11.31 18.85 41.09
C SER A 32 -11.68 17.87 42.22
N ARG A 33 -12.69 18.21 43.04
CA ARG A 33 -13.08 17.43 44.21
C ARG A 33 -14.57 17.08 44.15
N LEU A 34 -14.89 15.84 44.44
CA LEU A 34 -16.27 15.39 44.64
C LEU A 34 -16.59 15.44 46.16
N ILE A 35 -17.49 16.31 46.54
CA ILE A 35 -17.98 16.42 47.90
C ILE A 35 -19.47 16.08 47.91
N GLY A 36 -19.81 14.95 48.52
CA GLY A 36 -21.15 14.40 48.39
C GLY A 36 -21.46 13.97 46.97
N LYS A 37 -22.44 14.66 46.31
CA LYS A 37 -22.83 14.43 44.90
C LYS A 37 -22.44 15.59 44.00
N THR A 38 -21.64 16.56 44.52
CA THR A 38 -21.32 17.81 43.80
C THR A 38 -19.82 17.90 43.54
N TRP A 39 -19.47 18.20 42.27
CA TRP A 39 -18.10 18.49 41.89
C TRP A 39 -17.78 19.96 42.15
N TYR A 40 -16.62 20.18 42.77
CA TYR A 40 -16.00 21.49 43.01
C TYR A 40 -14.75 21.57 42.12
N ILE A 41 -14.65 22.61 41.32
CA ILE A 41 -13.63 22.78 40.28
C ILE A 41 -12.85 24.06 40.58
N PRO A 42 -11.51 24.07 40.55
CA PRO A 42 -10.74 25.31 40.69
C PRO A 42 -11.20 26.34 39.65
N GLU A 43 -11.39 27.59 40.05
CA GLU A 43 -11.89 28.63 39.14
C GLU A 43 -10.91 28.95 38.00
N ASP A 44 -9.62 28.76 38.24
CA ASP A 44 -8.51 28.93 37.30
C ASP A 44 -8.26 27.69 36.42
N ALA A 45 -9.03 26.59 36.61
CA ALA A 45 -8.90 25.41 35.79
C ALA A 45 -9.04 25.71 34.28
N GLN A 46 -8.15 25.13 33.49
CA GLN A 46 -8.23 25.24 32.03
C GLN A 46 -9.13 24.14 31.46
N LYS A 47 -9.86 24.50 30.39
CA LYS A 47 -10.70 23.53 29.68
C LYS A 47 -9.83 22.43 29.14
N PRO A 48 -10.04 21.15 29.52
CA PRO A 48 -9.31 20.05 28.94
C PRO A 48 -9.53 20.01 27.43
N GLU A 49 -8.46 19.86 26.65
CA GLU A 49 -8.59 19.60 25.23
C GLU A 49 -9.52 18.39 25.02
N ARG A 50 -10.41 18.45 24.03
CA ARG A 50 -11.13 17.24 23.65
C ARG A 50 -10.06 16.18 23.37
N ALA A 51 -10.09 15.05 24.10
CA ALA A 51 -9.37 13.88 23.61
C ALA A 51 -9.91 13.66 22.20
N ASN A 52 -9.09 13.93 21.19
CA ASN A 52 -9.35 13.37 19.89
C ASN A 52 -9.51 11.88 20.17
N LYS A 53 -10.73 11.33 20.03
CA LYS A 53 -10.86 9.91 19.76
C LYS A 53 -10.00 9.74 18.53
N LYS A 54 -8.76 9.24 18.66
CA LYS A 54 -8.14 8.50 17.58
C LYS A 54 -9.26 7.57 17.13
N ASN A 55 -9.66 7.65 15.88
CA ASN A 55 -10.54 6.63 15.34
C ASN A 55 -9.85 5.32 15.68
N ASP A 56 -10.37 4.57 16.65
CA ASP A 56 -9.85 3.26 17.05
C ASP A 56 -10.05 2.21 15.97
N THR A 57 -10.57 2.63 14.80
CA THR A 57 -10.73 1.78 13.63
C THR A 57 -9.35 1.55 13.01
N PRO A 58 -8.86 0.32 13.02
CA PRO A 58 -7.55 0.01 12.48
C PRO A 58 -7.51 0.31 10.98
N THR A 59 -6.40 0.86 10.51
CA THR A 59 -6.16 1.07 9.08
C THR A 59 -5.99 -0.28 8.38
N LEU A 60 -6.20 -0.31 7.05
CA LEU A 60 -5.96 -1.52 6.26
C LEU A 60 -4.53 -2.07 6.49
N LEU A 61 -3.52 -1.19 6.56
CA LEU A 61 -2.14 -1.61 6.84
C LEU A 61 -1.98 -2.32 8.19
N GLN A 62 -2.65 -1.82 9.24
CA GLN A 62 -2.63 -2.46 10.56
C GLN A 62 -3.27 -3.85 10.50
N ILE A 63 -4.43 -3.97 9.86
CA ILE A 63 -5.12 -5.25 9.67
C ILE A 63 -4.26 -6.25 8.89
N LEU A 64 -3.61 -5.80 7.81
CA LEU A 64 -2.72 -6.66 7.02
C LEU A 64 -1.53 -7.18 7.84
N ARG A 65 -0.91 -6.32 8.67
CA ARG A 65 0.18 -6.71 9.56
C ARG A 65 -0.24 -7.72 10.62
N GLU A 66 -1.41 -7.51 11.22
CA GLU A 66 -1.98 -8.42 12.22
C GLU A 66 -2.28 -9.79 11.60
N GLN A 67 -2.99 -9.83 10.45
CA GLN A 67 -3.33 -11.07 9.77
C GLN A 67 -2.08 -11.82 9.27
N LYS A 68 -1.08 -11.10 8.74
CA LYS A 68 0.21 -11.66 8.35
C LYS A 68 0.93 -12.29 9.55
N SER A 69 1.05 -11.57 10.66
CA SER A 69 1.70 -12.05 11.89
C SER A 69 1.00 -13.28 12.47
N ALA A 70 -0.34 -13.29 12.44
CA ALA A 70 -1.15 -14.40 12.89
C ALA A 70 -1.18 -15.59 11.90
N LYS A 71 -0.57 -15.46 10.70
CA LYS A 71 -0.69 -16.44 9.60
C LYS A 71 -2.14 -16.79 9.29
N MET A 72 -3.02 -15.79 9.31
CA MET A 72 -4.44 -15.96 9.17
C MET A 72 -4.81 -16.42 7.76
N THR A 73 -5.57 -17.48 7.65
CA THR A 73 -6.14 -17.96 6.39
C THR A 73 -7.54 -17.39 6.18
N GLY A 74 -7.94 -17.13 4.92
CA GLY A 74 -9.28 -16.66 4.59
C GLY A 74 -9.59 -15.19 4.94
N GLY A 75 -8.57 -14.40 5.38
CA GLY A 75 -8.71 -12.97 5.62
C GLY A 75 -8.33 -12.12 4.39
N ILE A 76 -8.39 -10.77 4.56
CA ILE A 76 -8.02 -9.84 3.48
C ILE A 76 -6.55 -9.98 3.07
N TYR A 77 -5.63 -10.23 4.02
CA TYR A 77 -4.22 -10.51 3.72
C TYR A 77 -4.09 -11.71 2.78
N HIS A 78 -4.74 -12.82 3.10
CA HIS A 78 -4.74 -14.04 2.28
C HIS A 78 -5.31 -13.77 0.87
N LYS A 79 -6.43 -13.04 0.79
CA LYS A 79 -7.04 -12.63 -0.48
C LYS A 79 -6.08 -11.79 -1.32
N ILE A 80 -5.42 -10.78 -0.73
CA ILE A 80 -4.48 -9.90 -1.44
C ILE A 80 -3.27 -10.69 -1.94
N GLN A 81 -2.72 -11.60 -1.14
CA GLN A 81 -1.58 -12.42 -1.56
C GLN A 81 -1.89 -13.15 -2.88
N ILE A 82 -3.05 -13.77 -2.97
CA ILE A 82 -3.44 -14.52 -4.17
C ILE A 82 -3.78 -13.58 -5.34
N GLU A 83 -4.67 -12.62 -5.13
CA GLU A 83 -5.18 -11.77 -6.20
C GLU A 83 -4.11 -10.86 -6.81
N LEU A 84 -3.30 -10.19 -5.96
CA LEU A 84 -2.25 -9.30 -6.44
C LEU A 84 -1.17 -10.11 -7.17
N THR A 85 -0.80 -11.28 -6.66
CA THR A 85 0.21 -12.13 -7.29
C THR A 85 -0.28 -12.70 -8.61
N TYR A 86 -1.48 -13.29 -8.63
CA TYR A 86 -2.04 -13.85 -9.86
C TYR A 86 -2.13 -12.80 -10.96
N ASN A 87 -2.83 -11.70 -10.70
CA ASN A 87 -3.07 -10.69 -11.71
C ASN A 87 -1.78 -10.00 -12.16
N SER A 88 -0.89 -9.67 -11.23
CA SER A 88 0.37 -9.00 -11.55
C SER A 88 1.29 -9.86 -12.43
N ASN A 89 1.39 -11.17 -12.16
CA ASN A 89 2.17 -12.09 -12.97
C ASN A 89 1.48 -12.41 -14.31
N HIS A 90 0.15 -12.52 -14.33
CA HIS A 90 -0.61 -12.80 -15.55
C HIS A 90 -0.53 -11.66 -16.56
N ILE A 91 -0.51 -10.40 -16.10
CA ILE A 91 -0.24 -9.23 -16.94
C ILE A 91 1.11 -9.35 -17.66
N GLU A 92 2.13 -9.90 -17.00
CA GLU A 92 3.49 -10.09 -17.57
C GLU A 92 3.64 -11.42 -18.35
N GLY A 93 2.55 -12.19 -18.50
CA GLY A 93 2.53 -13.38 -19.35
C GLY A 93 2.70 -14.71 -18.65
N SER A 94 2.69 -14.76 -17.32
CA SER A 94 2.62 -16.01 -16.56
C SER A 94 1.39 -16.80 -16.99
N ARG A 95 1.57 -18.12 -17.15
CA ARG A 95 0.51 -19.06 -17.55
C ARG A 95 -0.08 -19.84 -16.37
N LEU A 96 0.33 -19.55 -15.15
CA LEU A 96 -0.26 -20.16 -13.98
C LEU A 96 -1.74 -19.73 -13.85
N THR A 97 -2.61 -20.69 -13.56
CA THR A 97 -4.02 -20.40 -13.28
C THR A 97 -4.15 -19.75 -11.90
N HIS A 98 -5.31 -19.15 -11.65
CA HIS A 98 -5.63 -18.61 -10.34
C HIS A 98 -5.55 -19.68 -9.24
N ASP A 99 -6.07 -20.89 -9.52
CA ASP A 99 -6.02 -22.02 -8.58
C ASP A 99 -4.58 -22.49 -8.34
N GLN A 100 -3.74 -22.54 -9.36
CA GLN A 100 -2.32 -22.88 -9.20
C GLN A 100 -1.60 -21.84 -8.32
N THR A 101 -1.85 -20.55 -8.55
CA THR A 101 -1.32 -19.46 -7.70
C THR A 101 -1.77 -19.64 -6.25
N ARG A 102 -3.05 -19.95 -6.03
CA ARG A 102 -3.61 -20.22 -4.71
C ARG A 102 -2.96 -21.44 -4.05
N TYR A 103 -2.81 -22.55 -4.76
CA TYR A 103 -2.17 -23.76 -4.20
C TYR A 103 -0.70 -23.52 -3.82
N ILE A 104 0.06 -22.77 -4.62
CA ILE A 104 1.42 -22.39 -4.25
C ILE A 104 1.43 -21.62 -2.93
N PHE A 105 0.52 -20.66 -2.76
CA PHE A 105 0.43 -19.88 -1.52
C PHE A 105 -0.01 -20.70 -0.31
N GLU A 106 -1.11 -21.45 -0.46
CA GLU A 106 -1.76 -22.14 0.66
C GLU A 106 -1.04 -23.41 1.09
N THR A 107 -0.47 -24.16 0.13
CA THR A 107 0.01 -25.53 0.38
C THR A 107 1.46 -25.76 -0.05
N ASN A 108 2.10 -24.76 -0.67
CA ASN A 108 3.42 -24.89 -1.29
C ASN A 108 3.47 -26.06 -2.32
N THR A 109 2.36 -26.29 -3.00
CA THR A 109 2.22 -27.30 -4.05
C THR A 109 1.71 -26.67 -5.33
N ILE A 110 1.86 -27.40 -6.44
CA ILE A 110 1.27 -27.00 -7.72
C ILE A 110 0.45 -28.18 -8.26
N GLY A 111 -0.81 -27.88 -8.61
CA GLY A 111 -1.67 -28.85 -9.29
C GLY A 111 -1.38 -28.89 -10.78
N PHE A 112 -1.23 -30.08 -11.35
CA PHE A 112 -1.12 -30.29 -12.80
C PHE A 112 -2.44 -30.82 -13.33
N GLU A 113 -3.13 -30.05 -14.18
CA GLU A 113 -4.28 -30.57 -14.90
C GLU A 113 -3.87 -31.20 -16.22
N LYS A 114 -3.09 -30.51 -17.06
CA LYS A 114 -2.48 -30.99 -18.30
C LYS A 114 -1.40 -30.00 -18.77
N GLY A 115 -0.30 -30.50 -19.34
CA GLY A 115 0.73 -29.69 -20.00
C GLY A 115 1.94 -29.36 -19.11
N ALA A 116 2.91 -28.65 -19.69
CA ALA A 116 4.10 -28.21 -18.97
C ALA A 116 3.84 -26.89 -18.24
N VAL A 117 4.34 -26.76 -17.04
CA VAL A 117 4.37 -25.51 -16.26
C VAL A 117 5.77 -24.91 -16.37
N ASN A 118 5.84 -23.63 -16.64
CA ASN A 118 7.11 -22.90 -16.64
C ASN A 118 7.62 -22.80 -15.19
N VAL A 119 8.82 -23.27 -14.94
CA VAL A 119 9.43 -23.25 -13.61
C VAL A 119 9.66 -21.81 -13.14
N ASP A 120 10.02 -20.90 -14.04
CA ASP A 120 10.21 -19.48 -13.68
C ASP A 120 8.90 -18.85 -13.25
N ASP A 121 7.75 -19.19 -13.86
CA ASP A 121 6.45 -18.71 -13.39
C ASP A 121 6.15 -19.12 -11.94
N VAL A 122 6.55 -20.36 -11.56
CA VAL A 122 6.37 -20.86 -10.18
C VAL A 122 7.29 -20.11 -9.20
N ILE A 123 8.56 -19.93 -9.59
CA ILE A 123 9.55 -19.21 -8.77
C ILE A 123 9.12 -17.76 -8.58
N GLU A 124 8.77 -17.06 -9.65
CA GLU A 124 8.35 -15.65 -9.60
C GLU A 124 7.05 -15.48 -8.83
N THR A 125 6.12 -16.44 -8.91
CA THR A 125 4.89 -16.43 -8.11
C THR A 125 5.21 -16.55 -6.62
N SER A 126 6.05 -17.49 -6.24
CA SER A 126 6.50 -17.66 -4.85
C SER A 126 7.27 -16.43 -4.34
N ASN A 127 8.13 -15.86 -5.18
CA ASN A 127 8.86 -14.64 -4.86
C ASN A 127 7.95 -13.41 -4.74
N HIS A 128 6.89 -13.33 -5.55
CA HIS A 128 5.95 -12.20 -5.50
C HIS A 128 5.18 -12.15 -4.17
N PHE A 129 4.81 -13.31 -3.59
CA PHE A 129 4.25 -13.36 -2.24
C PHE A 129 5.21 -12.75 -1.21
N ARG A 130 6.50 -13.06 -1.30
CA ARG A 130 7.52 -12.48 -0.42
C ARG A 130 7.66 -10.96 -0.63
N CYS A 131 7.55 -10.50 -1.88
CA CYS A 131 7.56 -9.07 -2.17
C CYS A 131 6.35 -8.34 -1.55
N ILE A 132 5.15 -8.95 -1.58
CA ILE A 132 3.96 -8.39 -0.89
C ILE A 132 4.21 -8.30 0.62
N ASP A 133 4.82 -9.30 1.23
CA ASP A 133 5.19 -9.26 2.65
C ASP A 133 6.16 -8.13 2.96
N MET A 134 7.19 -7.93 2.12
CA MET A 134 8.13 -6.81 2.26
C MET A 134 7.43 -5.45 2.13
N VAL A 135 6.49 -5.34 1.20
CA VAL A 135 5.66 -4.14 1.01
C VAL A 135 4.86 -3.82 2.27
N ILE A 136 4.18 -4.80 2.86
CA ILE A 136 3.38 -4.62 4.08
C ILE A 136 4.27 -4.21 5.26
N ASP A 137 5.42 -4.86 5.43
CA ASP A 137 6.36 -4.57 6.52
C ASP A 137 6.91 -3.14 6.42
N GLN A 138 7.31 -2.72 5.21
CA GLN A 138 7.97 -1.45 4.95
C GLN A 138 7.04 -0.35 4.45
N ALA A 139 5.70 -0.58 4.43
CA ALA A 139 4.76 0.40 3.87
C ALA A 139 4.90 1.79 4.50
N GLY A 140 5.13 1.90 5.80
CA GLY A 140 5.27 3.18 6.50
C GLY A 140 6.56 3.95 6.18
N SER A 141 7.57 3.30 5.59
CA SER A 141 8.87 3.92 5.29
C SER A 141 8.83 4.74 4.00
N ALA A 142 9.76 5.71 3.86
CA ALA A 142 9.96 6.42 2.60
C ALA A 142 10.34 5.43 1.48
N LEU A 143 9.91 5.75 0.25
CA LEU A 143 10.32 5.00 -0.92
C LEU A 143 11.78 5.34 -1.24
N THR A 144 12.63 4.31 -1.35
CA THR A 144 14.06 4.45 -1.60
C THR A 144 14.51 3.59 -2.76
N GLU A 145 15.59 3.99 -3.41
CA GLU A 145 16.26 3.20 -4.45
C GLU A 145 16.62 1.80 -3.94
N LYS A 146 17.15 1.71 -2.72
CA LYS A 146 17.48 0.44 -2.06
C LYS A 146 16.27 -0.48 -2.00
N PHE A 147 15.12 0.01 -1.54
CA PHE A 147 13.90 -0.80 -1.44
C PHE A 147 13.41 -1.27 -2.81
N ILE A 148 13.46 -0.43 -3.84
CA ILE A 148 13.11 -0.78 -5.21
C ILE A 148 14.00 -1.92 -5.74
N LYS A 149 15.31 -1.81 -5.52
CA LYS A 149 16.27 -2.86 -5.89
C LYS A 149 16.08 -4.15 -5.10
N GLU A 150 15.76 -4.05 -3.82
CA GLU A 150 15.44 -5.23 -2.97
C GLU A 150 14.17 -5.95 -3.46
N LEU A 151 13.12 -5.23 -3.85
CA LEU A 151 11.93 -5.85 -4.45
C LEU A 151 12.27 -6.61 -5.73
N HIS A 152 13.04 -5.99 -6.62
CA HIS A 152 13.49 -6.65 -7.85
C HIS A 152 14.39 -7.87 -7.55
N PHE A 153 15.31 -7.74 -6.60
CA PHE A 153 16.17 -8.84 -6.17
C PHE A 153 15.35 -10.04 -5.71
N VAL A 154 14.40 -9.83 -4.80
CA VAL A 154 13.54 -10.91 -4.30
C VAL A 154 12.71 -11.50 -5.43
N LEU A 155 12.10 -10.65 -6.28
CA LEU A 155 11.23 -11.10 -7.36
C LEU A 155 11.95 -12.02 -8.36
N LYS A 156 13.17 -11.68 -8.76
CA LYS A 156 13.90 -12.39 -9.83
C LYS A 156 14.91 -13.43 -9.33
N THR A 157 15.14 -13.51 -8.01
CA THR A 157 16.08 -14.51 -7.45
C THR A 157 15.62 -15.94 -7.77
N GLY A 158 16.56 -16.78 -8.24
CA GLY A 158 16.33 -18.20 -8.51
C GLY A 158 15.73 -18.51 -9.88
N THR A 159 15.32 -17.53 -10.65
CA THR A 159 14.83 -17.69 -12.02
C THR A 159 15.96 -18.09 -12.98
N SER A 160 15.60 -18.57 -14.17
CA SER A 160 16.58 -18.84 -15.23
C SER A 160 17.36 -17.60 -15.62
N ASP A 161 16.70 -16.43 -15.62
CA ASP A 161 17.32 -15.14 -15.90
C ASP A 161 18.41 -14.78 -14.88
N SER A 162 18.22 -15.11 -13.61
CA SER A 162 19.21 -14.84 -12.55
C SER A 162 20.57 -15.51 -12.76
N ARG A 163 20.63 -16.50 -13.65
CA ARG A 163 21.86 -17.24 -14.01
C ARG A 163 22.60 -16.64 -15.21
N LYS A 164 22.01 -15.63 -15.85
CA LYS A 164 22.62 -14.99 -17.04
C LYS A 164 23.55 -13.86 -16.59
N ASN A 165 24.77 -13.83 -17.04
CA ASN A 165 25.78 -12.84 -16.64
C ASN A 165 25.40 -11.37 -16.98
N TRP A 166 24.55 -11.18 -17.97
CA TRP A 166 24.08 -9.88 -18.39
C TRP A 166 22.82 -9.43 -17.64
N PHE A 167 22.11 -10.34 -16.97
CA PHE A 167 20.93 -10.04 -16.19
C PHE A 167 21.31 -9.68 -14.74
N ALA A 168 21.12 -8.43 -14.37
CA ALA A 168 21.54 -7.93 -13.06
C ALA A 168 20.37 -7.98 -12.07
N VAL A 169 20.26 -9.09 -11.31
CA VAL A 169 19.22 -9.26 -10.28
C VAL A 169 19.42 -8.25 -9.14
N GLY A 170 18.42 -7.41 -8.89
CA GLY A 170 18.52 -6.37 -7.85
C GLY A 170 19.33 -5.14 -8.23
N GLU A 171 19.82 -5.08 -9.47
CA GLU A 171 20.55 -3.94 -10.00
C GLU A 171 19.93 -3.46 -11.31
N TYR A 172 20.26 -2.24 -11.70
CA TYR A 172 19.75 -1.69 -12.96
C TYR A 172 20.25 -2.47 -14.17
N LYS A 173 19.50 -2.38 -15.25
CA LYS A 173 19.78 -3.08 -16.50
C LYS A 173 21.17 -2.72 -17.05
N LYS A 174 21.77 -3.66 -17.75
CA LYS A 174 23.07 -3.49 -18.42
C LYS A 174 22.91 -3.31 -19.94
N LEU A 175 21.79 -3.72 -20.47
CA LEU A 175 21.49 -3.65 -21.89
C LEU A 175 20.25 -2.78 -22.12
N PRO A 176 20.22 -1.98 -23.19
CA PRO A 176 19.02 -1.25 -23.58
C PRO A 176 17.84 -2.20 -23.77
N ASN A 177 16.65 -1.74 -23.48
CA ASN A 177 15.42 -2.46 -23.69
C ASN A 177 14.31 -1.52 -24.22
N GLU A 178 13.26 -2.12 -24.75
CA GLU A 178 12.09 -1.43 -25.29
C GLU A 178 10.82 -1.90 -24.59
N VAL A 179 9.83 -1.03 -24.50
CA VAL A 179 8.50 -1.36 -23.98
C VAL A 179 7.43 -0.85 -24.94
N GLY A 180 6.61 -1.77 -25.45
CA GLY A 180 5.52 -1.43 -26.36
C GLY A 180 6.01 -0.75 -27.66
N GLY A 181 7.22 -1.06 -28.10
CA GLY A 181 7.85 -0.47 -29.29
C GLY A 181 8.43 0.93 -29.08
N ASN A 182 8.60 1.36 -27.84
CA ASN A 182 9.28 2.61 -27.49
C ASN A 182 10.57 2.31 -26.72
N ASP A 183 11.62 3.08 -27.05
CA ASP A 183 12.87 3.05 -26.28
C ASP A 183 12.62 3.50 -24.84
N THR A 184 13.29 2.85 -23.91
CA THR A 184 13.31 3.23 -22.49
C THR A 184 14.55 4.07 -22.17
N THR A 185 14.70 4.49 -20.93
CA THR A 185 15.95 5.15 -20.49
C THR A 185 17.16 4.25 -20.79
N LEU A 186 18.26 4.84 -21.26
CA LEU A 186 19.49 4.09 -21.49
C LEU A 186 20.12 3.66 -20.16
N PRO A 187 20.79 2.48 -20.10
CA PRO A 187 21.32 1.91 -18.87
C PRO A 187 22.21 2.88 -18.06
N GLU A 188 23.02 3.67 -18.71
CA GLU A 188 23.90 4.67 -18.07
C GLU A 188 23.15 5.80 -17.36
N ASN A 189 21.89 6.04 -17.72
CA ASN A 189 21.05 7.10 -17.17
C ASN A 189 20.04 6.61 -16.13
N ASP A 190 19.82 5.30 -15.99
CA ASP A 190 18.78 4.73 -15.11
C ASP A 190 18.93 5.21 -13.66
N ALA A 191 20.15 5.21 -13.14
CA ALA A 191 20.41 5.61 -11.75
C ALA A 191 20.05 7.09 -11.50
N ASP A 192 20.37 7.96 -12.45
CA ASP A 192 20.09 9.38 -12.32
C ASP A 192 18.59 9.68 -12.48
N GLU A 193 17.93 9.05 -13.42
CA GLU A 193 16.49 9.22 -13.63
C GLU A 193 15.67 8.68 -12.43
N ILE A 194 16.02 7.52 -11.89
CA ILE A 194 15.38 7.00 -10.66
C ILE A 194 15.65 7.94 -9.47
N ARG A 195 16.85 8.48 -9.33
CA ARG A 195 17.17 9.42 -8.24
C ARG A 195 16.34 10.71 -8.36
N LYS A 196 16.22 11.28 -9.56
CA LYS A 196 15.38 12.46 -9.83
C LYS A 196 13.92 12.18 -9.51
N LEU A 197 13.39 11.03 -9.99
CA LEU A 197 12.03 10.61 -9.73
C LEU A 197 11.75 10.46 -8.23
N LEU A 198 12.63 9.80 -7.49
CA LEU A 198 12.49 9.61 -6.05
C LEU A 198 12.60 10.92 -5.28
N THR A 199 13.52 11.82 -5.67
CA THR A 199 13.68 13.11 -5.02
C THR A 199 12.40 13.93 -5.16
N SER A 200 11.92 14.15 -6.38
CA SER A 200 10.71 14.93 -6.63
C SER A 200 9.47 14.30 -5.96
N TYR A 201 9.35 12.98 -5.99
CA TYR A 201 8.26 12.28 -5.33
C TYR A 201 8.33 12.44 -3.81
N ASN A 202 9.48 12.24 -3.19
CA ASN A 202 9.61 12.30 -1.72
C ASN A 202 9.49 13.73 -1.16
N GLU A 203 9.76 14.78 -1.93
CA GLU A 203 9.59 16.18 -1.53
C GLU A 203 8.12 16.59 -1.33
N LEU A 204 7.17 15.92 -1.97
CA LEU A 204 5.76 16.19 -1.76
C LEU A 204 5.37 15.85 -0.31
N PRO A 205 4.75 16.78 0.45
CA PRO A 205 4.45 16.57 1.88
C PRO A 205 3.35 15.52 2.11
N SER A 206 2.43 15.38 1.17
CA SER A 206 1.40 14.34 1.12
C SER A 206 1.27 13.85 -0.31
N LYS A 207 0.70 12.67 -0.49
CA LYS A 207 0.49 12.07 -1.81
C LYS A 207 -1.00 11.88 -2.05
N THR A 208 -1.44 12.29 -3.21
CA THR A 208 -2.77 11.96 -3.73
C THR A 208 -2.72 10.63 -4.49
N PHE A 209 -3.89 10.12 -4.84
CA PHE A 209 -4.00 8.96 -5.71
C PHE A 209 -3.32 9.21 -7.08
N GLU A 210 -3.52 10.41 -7.66
CA GLU A 210 -2.89 10.79 -8.93
C GLU A 210 -1.36 10.85 -8.82
N ASP A 211 -0.79 11.36 -7.71
CA ASP A 211 0.66 11.40 -7.52
C ASP A 211 1.28 9.99 -7.52
N ILE A 212 0.59 9.02 -6.89
CA ILE A 212 1.03 7.62 -6.84
C ILE A 212 0.97 6.99 -8.24
N VAL A 213 -0.11 7.24 -8.98
CA VAL A 213 -0.25 6.75 -10.37
C VAL A 213 0.79 7.41 -11.29
N ALA A 214 1.02 8.73 -11.15
CA ALA A 214 2.04 9.46 -11.93
C ALA A 214 3.45 8.93 -11.67
N PHE A 215 3.79 8.64 -10.41
CA PHE A 215 5.05 7.98 -10.06
C PHE A 215 5.19 6.63 -10.78
N HIS A 216 4.13 5.84 -10.77
CA HIS A 216 4.13 4.53 -11.45
C HIS A 216 4.39 4.68 -12.95
N VAL A 217 3.71 5.61 -13.62
CA VAL A 217 3.94 5.89 -15.05
C VAL A 217 5.40 6.25 -15.33
N ALA A 218 5.96 7.18 -14.55
CA ALA A 218 7.35 7.58 -14.70
C ALA A 218 8.31 6.39 -14.48
N PHE A 219 8.07 5.59 -13.44
CA PHE A 219 8.88 4.41 -13.14
C PHE A 219 8.87 3.37 -14.28
N VAL A 220 7.68 3.03 -14.81
CA VAL A 220 7.60 2.03 -15.89
C VAL A 220 8.15 2.55 -17.22
N ARG A 221 8.20 3.87 -17.44
CA ARG A 221 8.84 4.51 -18.60
C ARG A 221 10.36 4.52 -18.50
N ILE A 222 10.91 4.81 -17.33
CA ILE A 222 12.35 4.67 -17.09
C ILE A 222 12.77 3.23 -17.36
N HIS A 223 11.98 2.26 -16.90
CA HIS A 223 12.20 0.83 -17.08
C HIS A 223 13.58 0.39 -16.60
N PRO A 224 13.93 0.64 -15.32
CA PRO A 224 15.31 0.57 -14.86
C PRO A 224 15.89 -0.84 -14.78
N PHE A 225 15.07 -1.88 -14.83
CA PHE A 225 15.52 -3.27 -14.77
C PHE A 225 15.42 -3.95 -16.14
N GLN A 226 16.15 -5.03 -16.32
CA GLN A 226 16.13 -5.79 -17.58
C GLN A 226 14.77 -6.46 -17.82
N ASP A 227 14.10 -6.89 -16.73
CA ASP A 227 12.74 -7.43 -16.69
C ASP A 227 12.13 -7.17 -15.30
N GLY A 228 10.82 -7.41 -15.10
CA GLY A 228 10.15 -7.29 -13.80
C GLY A 228 9.71 -5.87 -13.42
N ASN A 229 9.93 -4.87 -14.28
CA ASN A 229 9.58 -3.47 -13.99
C ASN A 229 8.09 -3.27 -13.70
N GLY A 230 7.21 -3.87 -14.48
CA GLY A 230 5.77 -3.77 -14.29
C GLY A 230 5.34 -4.31 -12.91
N ARG A 231 5.86 -5.48 -12.52
CA ARG A 231 5.57 -6.11 -11.22
C ARG A 231 6.08 -5.28 -10.06
N VAL A 232 7.34 -4.83 -10.11
CA VAL A 232 7.91 -3.93 -9.11
C VAL A 232 7.10 -2.62 -9.03
N GLY A 233 6.75 -2.04 -10.17
CA GLY A 233 5.93 -0.81 -10.21
C GLY A 233 4.56 -0.99 -9.55
N ARG A 234 3.86 -2.10 -9.79
CA ARG A 234 2.57 -2.39 -9.15
C ARG A 234 2.70 -2.69 -7.65
N LEU A 235 3.79 -3.31 -7.22
CA LEU A 235 4.11 -3.48 -5.79
C LEU A 235 4.36 -2.13 -5.11
N ILE A 236 5.04 -1.20 -5.77
CA ILE A 236 5.24 0.18 -5.28
C ILE A 236 3.91 0.93 -5.18
N LEU A 237 3.04 0.83 -6.20
CA LEU A 237 1.68 1.38 -6.15
C LEU A 237 0.95 0.92 -4.90
N PHE A 238 0.93 -0.39 -4.66
CA PHE A 238 0.27 -0.98 -3.50
C PHE A 238 0.87 -0.47 -2.18
N LYS A 239 2.21 -0.42 -2.09
CA LYS A 239 2.94 0.12 -0.94
C LYS A 239 2.55 1.57 -0.62
N GLU A 240 2.57 2.44 -1.62
CA GLU A 240 2.33 3.86 -1.40
C GLU A 240 0.86 4.13 -1.07
N CYS A 241 -0.09 3.39 -1.65
CA CYS A 241 -1.48 3.44 -1.23
C CYS A 241 -1.64 3.09 0.26
N LEU A 242 -1.01 2.01 0.74
CA LEU A 242 -1.03 1.63 2.15
C LEU A 242 -0.42 2.71 3.05
N LYS A 243 0.71 3.32 2.62
CA LYS A 243 1.41 4.37 3.38
C LYS A 243 0.54 5.59 3.64
N TYR A 244 -0.16 6.05 2.61
CA TYR A 244 -0.95 7.27 2.67
C TYR A 244 -2.42 7.04 3.01
N ASN A 245 -2.76 5.81 3.43
CA ASN A 245 -4.13 5.39 3.77
C ASN A 245 -5.12 5.67 2.63
N ILE A 246 -4.65 5.46 1.40
CA ILE A 246 -5.47 5.46 0.19
C ILE A 246 -5.87 4.00 -0.08
N VAL A 247 -7.13 3.77 -0.41
CA VAL A 247 -7.57 2.41 -0.79
C VAL A 247 -6.73 1.91 -1.94
N PRO A 248 -6.01 0.78 -1.79
CA PRO A 248 -5.20 0.23 -2.88
C PRO A 248 -6.08 -0.34 -4.00
N PHE A 249 -5.43 -0.80 -5.05
CA PHE A 249 -6.11 -1.43 -6.17
C PHE A 249 -5.23 -2.52 -6.79
N ILE A 250 -5.87 -3.45 -7.49
CA ILE A 250 -5.23 -4.53 -8.23
C ILE A 250 -5.70 -4.42 -9.69
N ILE A 251 -4.77 -4.22 -10.60
CA ILE A 251 -5.09 -4.28 -12.03
C ILE A 251 -5.35 -5.75 -12.37
N GLU A 252 -6.61 -6.08 -12.59
CA GLU A 252 -7.02 -7.44 -13.00
C GLU A 252 -6.74 -7.67 -14.49
N ASP A 253 -6.59 -8.91 -14.89
CA ASP A 253 -6.26 -9.29 -16.28
C ASP A 253 -7.23 -8.71 -17.31
N ASN A 254 -8.51 -8.64 -17.01
CA ASN A 254 -9.51 -8.04 -17.90
C ASN A 254 -9.36 -6.51 -18.08
N LEU A 255 -8.59 -5.84 -17.22
CA LEU A 255 -8.24 -4.43 -17.35
C LEU A 255 -6.89 -4.20 -18.06
N LYS A 256 -6.15 -5.25 -18.37
CA LYS A 256 -4.80 -5.20 -18.95
C LYS A 256 -4.69 -4.27 -20.18
N LEU A 257 -5.60 -4.39 -21.13
CA LEU A 257 -5.58 -3.57 -22.35
C LEU A 257 -5.84 -2.09 -22.05
N PHE A 258 -6.75 -1.79 -21.13
CA PHE A 258 -7.04 -0.42 -20.73
C PHE A 258 -5.86 0.19 -19.95
N TYR A 259 -5.23 -0.61 -19.09
CA TYR A 259 -4.03 -0.23 -18.36
C TYR A 259 -2.87 0.12 -19.27
N TYR A 260 -2.56 -0.72 -20.27
CA TYR A 260 -1.49 -0.43 -21.23
C TYR A 260 -1.81 0.77 -22.12
N ARG A 261 -3.06 0.92 -22.57
CA ARG A 261 -3.50 2.13 -23.27
C ARG A 261 -3.29 3.37 -22.41
N GLY A 262 -3.71 3.32 -21.15
CA GLY A 262 -3.57 4.43 -20.23
C GLY A 262 -2.12 4.82 -19.96
N LEU A 263 -1.20 3.86 -19.83
CA LEU A 263 0.24 4.12 -19.71
C LEU A 263 0.80 4.81 -20.96
N LYS A 264 0.39 4.36 -22.14
CA LYS A 264 0.82 4.92 -23.43
C LYS A 264 0.33 6.34 -23.62
N GLU A 265 -0.95 6.58 -23.35
CA GLU A 265 -1.62 7.85 -23.62
C GLU A 265 -1.51 8.87 -22.48
N TRP A 266 -0.76 8.58 -21.42
CA TRP A 266 -0.70 9.39 -20.19
C TRP A 266 -0.43 10.88 -20.42
N ASP A 267 0.45 11.23 -21.34
CA ASP A 267 0.81 12.62 -21.62
C ASP A 267 -0.27 13.37 -22.41
N HIS A 268 -1.12 12.64 -23.11
CA HIS A 268 -2.22 13.20 -23.90
C HIS A 268 -3.53 13.18 -23.12
N GLU A 269 -3.84 12.06 -22.46
CA GLU A 269 -5.11 11.86 -21.76
C GLU A 269 -4.90 10.96 -20.52
N LYS A 270 -4.62 11.58 -19.40
CA LYS A 270 -4.44 10.90 -18.11
C LYS A 270 -5.68 10.11 -17.67
N GLY A 271 -6.86 10.57 -18.09
CA GLY A 271 -8.15 9.98 -17.72
C GLY A 271 -8.21 8.49 -18.04
N PHE A 272 -7.63 8.03 -19.13
CA PHE A 272 -7.64 6.60 -19.49
C PHE A 272 -7.02 5.71 -18.42
N LEU A 273 -5.87 6.10 -17.86
CA LEU A 273 -5.23 5.33 -16.80
C LEU A 273 -5.93 5.55 -15.46
N MET A 274 -6.29 6.80 -15.15
CA MET A 274 -6.96 7.14 -13.90
C MET A 274 -8.30 6.40 -13.76
N ASP A 275 -9.14 6.36 -14.79
CA ASP A 275 -10.40 5.64 -14.78
C ASP A 275 -10.20 4.13 -14.62
N THR A 276 -9.16 3.57 -15.27
CA THR A 276 -8.78 2.16 -15.11
C THR A 276 -8.39 1.86 -13.66
N CYS A 277 -7.54 2.70 -13.06
CA CYS A 277 -7.10 2.53 -11.69
C CYS A 277 -8.24 2.75 -10.67
N LEU A 278 -9.13 3.72 -10.90
CA LEU A 278 -10.31 3.94 -10.06
C LEU A 278 -11.30 2.77 -10.17
N THR A 279 -11.52 2.22 -11.37
CA THR A 279 -12.32 1.01 -11.56
C THR A 279 -11.75 -0.17 -10.77
N ALA A 280 -10.44 -0.36 -10.81
CA ALA A 280 -9.75 -1.39 -10.04
C ALA A 280 -9.84 -1.12 -8.51
N GLN A 281 -9.81 0.15 -8.09
CA GLN A 281 -9.99 0.55 -6.70
C GLN A 281 -11.41 0.24 -6.20
N ASP A 282 -12.44 0.47 -7.02
CA ASP A 282 -13.82 0.16 -6.64
C ASP A 282 -14.03 -1.35 -6.46
N ARG A 283 -13.39 -2.18 -7.30
CA ARG A 283 -13.36 -3.64 -7.09
C ARG A 283 -12.65 -4.01 -5.79
N PHE A 284 -11.57 -3.32 -5.46
CA PHE A 284 -10.86 -3.56 -4.20
C PHE A 284 -11.70 -3.16 -2.98
N LYS A 285 -12.47 -2.07 -3.07
CA LYS A 285 -13.46 -1.69 -2.03
C LYS A 285 -14.47 -2.80 -1.76
N ALA A 286 -14.92 -3.51 -2.79
CA ALA A 286 -15.79 -4.68 -2.61
C ALA A 286 -15.14 -5.78 -1.75
N TYR A 287 -13.81 -5.96 -1.81
CA TYR A 287 -13.11 -6.85 -0.87
C TYR A 287 -13.16 -6.30 0.55
N LEU A 288 -12.92 -4.98 0.75
CA LEU A 288 -12.97 -4.36 2.07
C LEU A 288 -14.37 -4.49 2.68
N ASP A 289 -15.42 -4.25 1.90
CA ASP A 289 -16.81 -4.40 2.32
C ASP A 289 -17.12 -5.86 2.73
N TYR A 290 -16.68 -6.84 1.93
CA TYR A 290 -16.83 -8.25 2.25
C TYR A 290 -16.20 -8.63 3.59
N PHE A 291 -15.00 -8.11 3.86
CA PHE A 291 -14.28 -8.33 5.12
C PHE A 291 -14.67 -7.34 6.23
N ARG A 292 -15.65 -6.45 5.99
CA ARG A 292 -16.13 -5.42 6.94
C ARG A 292 -15.02 -4.51 7.45
N ILE A 293 -14.11 -4.15 6.57
CA ILE A 293 -13.00 -3.23 6.85
C ILE A 293 -13.44 -1.83 6.46
N VAL A 294 -13.35 -0.89 7.41
CA VAL A 294 -13.64 0.54 7.17
C VAL A 294 -12.43 1.18 6.49
N TYR A 295 -12.66 2.02 5.47
CA TYR A 295 -11.64 2.67 4.66
C TYR A 295 -11.96 4.14 4.40
#